data_cb56ac10e8b6ad3cebbeb120a3815773
#
_entry.id   cb56ac10e8b6ad3cebbeb120a3815773
#
_cell.length_a   1.000
_cell.length_b   1.000
_cell.length_c   1.000
_cell.angle_alpha   90.00
_cell.angle_beta   90.00
_cell.angle_gamma   90.00
#
_symmetry.space_group_name_H-M   'P 1'
#
loop_
_entity.id
_entity.type
_entity.pdbx_description
1 polymer ?
#
loop_
_entity_poly.entity_id
_entity_poly.type
_entity_poly.pdbx_seq_one_letter_code
_entity_poly.pdbx_strand_id
1 'polypeptide(L)'
;MNRLLPLVVALLACAASSHAAAAPKPHVVFVLGTLHYSPELTLPLFAQELERFGFRTTIVKGEGDPEKKTENVLPGINVLAEADVVIFFPRFLQLPDREWQPIEDYLKSGKPVIGLRTASHAFKYPKGHPRYNWNDDFGRRALGTPYIVHQTGTTQVSVVPKYRTHPIMRNVVKTEWVSPGTLYLTRLQGGCIPLLTGTGKGTFRLMEKEFGPIQVHEFEADIVAWAWKNEWGGKVFGTSLGDPGDFAEESFTRMLVNSVCWAVDKPLPGPDEKIATWQLKRTDK
;
A
#
# COMPACT_ATOMS: atom_id res chain seq x y z
N MET A 1 0.31 79.92 -38.39
CA MET A 1 0.32 78.56 -38.87
C MET A 1 1.11 77.67 -37.88
N ASN A 2 0.44 77.19 -36.86
CA ASN A 2 1.08 76.36 -35.84
C ASN A 2 0.83 74.86 -36.17
N ARG A 3 1.93 74.13 -36.42
CA ARG A 3 1.89 72.67 -36.63
C ARG A 3 2.12 72.01 -35.24
N LEU A 4 1.13 71.33 -34.71
CA LEU A 4 1.22 70.41 -33.58
C LEU A 4 1.75 69.07 -34.04
N LEU A 5 2.88 68.57 -33.50
CA LEU A 5 3.37 67.23 -33.64
C LEU A 5 2.65 66.32 -32.61
N PRO A 6 2.16 65.12 -32.98
CA PRO A 6 1.65 64.18 -31.99
C PRO A 6 2.80 63.41 -31.37
N LEU A 7 2.85 63.38 -30.05
CA LEU A 7 3.76 62.57 -29.24
C LEU A 7 3.19 61.14 -29.17
N VAL A 8 3.86 60.18 -29.81
CA VAL A 8 3.53 58.77 -29.71
C VAL A 8 4.25 58.22 -28.49
N VAL A 9 3.50 57.92 -27.43
CA VAL A 9 3.98 57.20 -26.24
C VAL A 9 3.85 55.71 -26.50
N ALA A 10 4.98 55.03 -26.74
CA ALA A 10 5.04 53.57 -26.82
C ALA A 10 5.07 52.97 -25.43
N LEU A 11 3.94 52.36 -25.02
CA LEU A 11 3.90 51.53 -23.81
C LEU A 11 4.60 50.19 -24.07
N LEU A 12 5.81 49.99 -23.53
CA LEU A 12 6.44 48.68 -23.42
C LEU A 12 5.72 47.86 -22.31
N ALA A 13 4.85 46.94 -22.70
CA ALA A 13 4.31 45.93 -21.80
C ALA A 13 5.39 44.87 -21.53
N CYS A 14 6.07 44.95 -20.38
CA CYS A 14 6.90 43.87 -19.85
C CYS A 14 5.99 42.71 -19.45
N ALA A 15 5.90 41.68 -20.32
CA ALA A 15 5.31 40.41 -19.96
C ALA A 15 6.25 39.69 -18.97
N ALA A 16 5.98 39.83 -17.68
CA ALA A 16 6.62 39.02 -16.66
C ALA A 16 6.13 37.56 -16.82
N SER A 17 6.97 36.73 -17.44
CA SER A 17 6.73 35.29 -17.47
C SER A 17 6.86 34.75 -16.03
N SER A 18 5.76 34.62 -15.32
CA SER A 18 5.73 33.93 -14.04
C SER A 18 6.04 32.43 -14.31
N HIS A 19 7.26 32.03 -14.08
CA HIS A 19 7.60 30.61 -13.95
C HIS A 19 6.88 30.12 -12.69
N ALA A 20 5.70 29.52 -12.86
CA ALA A 20 5.06 28.77 -11.79
C ALA A 20 6.02 27.63 -11.41
N ALA A 21 6.57 27.66 -10.20
CA ALA A 21 7.36 26.57 -9.67
C ALA A 21 6.51 25.30 -9.76
N ALA A 22 7.07 24.24 -10.34
CA ALA A 22 6.37 22.95 -10.41
C ALA A 22 5.96 22.53 -9.00
N ALA A 23 4.70 22.13 -8.82
CA ALA A 23 4.23 21.64 -7.54
C ALA A 23 5.13 20.49 -7.04
N PRO A 24 5.44 20.44 -5.74
CA PRO A 24 6.31 19.40 -5.21
C PRO A 24 5.71 18.02 -5.51
N LYS A 25 6.58 17.07 -5.86
CA LYS A 25 6.16 15.69 -6.12
C LYS A 25 5.65 15.06 -4.83
N PRO A 26 4.47 14.41 -4.82
CA PRO A 26 3.99 13.71 -3.63
C PRO A 26 5.00 12.66 -3.15
N HIS A 27 5.19 12.55 -1.84
CA HIS A 27 6.17 11.68 -1.22
C HIS A 27 5.56 10.37 -0.77
N VAL A 28 6.00 9.28 -1.37
CA VAL A 28 5.64 7.91 -1.01
C VAL A 28 6.74 7.31 -0.13
N VAL A 29 6.40 6.92 1.09
CA VAL A 29 7.33 6.21 1.96
C VAL A 29 6.95 4.74 2.04
N PHE A 30 7.91 3.86 1.76
CA PHE A 30 7.77 2.42 1.89
C PHE A 30 8.36 1.98 3.23
N VAL A 31 7.60 1.19 3.99
CA VAL A 31 8.05 0.59 5.25
C VAL A 31 8.13 -0.93 5.06
N LEU A 32 9.36 -1.42 4.90
CA LEU A 32 9.68 -2.83 4.73
C LEU A 32 10.18 -3.38 6.06
N GLY A 33 9.39 -4.19 6.73
CA GLY A 33 9.68 -4.75 8.05
C GLY A 33 9.72 -6.28 8.05
N THR A 34 10.07 -6.91 6.94
CA THR A 34 10.19 -8.37 6.82
C THR A 34 10.98 -8.74 5.57
N LEU A 35 11.58 -9.93 5.56
CA LEU A 35 12.08 -10.58 4.35
C LEU A 35 11.06 -11.58 3.77
N HIS A 36 10.01 -11.89 4.53
CA HIS A 36 8.97 -12.83 4.09
C HIS A 36 8.21 -12.27 2.88
N TYR A 37 8.13 -13.04 1.81
CA TYR A 37 7.67 -12.63 0.48
C TYR A 37 8.59 -11.66 -0.26
N SER A 38 9.84 -11.53 0.16
CA SER A 38 10.91 -10.79 -0.53
C SER A 38 10.52 -9.36 -0.97
N PRO A 39 9.89 -8.53 -0.08
CA PRO A 39 9.54 -7.16 -0.43
C PRO A 39 10.77 -6.29 -0.74
N GLU A 40 11.96 -6.69 -0.27
CA GLU A 40 13.23 -6.05 -0.59
C GLU A 40 13.64 -6.16 -2.06
N LEU A 41 13.05 -7.10 -2.82
CA LEU A 41 13.23 -7.23 -4.27
C LEU A 41 12.15 -6.48 -5.05
N THR A 42 10.89 -6.55 -4.61
CA THR A 42 9.74 -6.05 -5.37
C THR A 42 9.52 -4.55 -5.17
N LEU A 43 9.56 -4.08 -3.93
CA LEU A 43 9.17 -2.70 -3.63
C LEU A 43 10.18 -1.64 -4.09
N PRO A 44 11.51 -1.87 -4.15
CA PRO A 44 12.42 -0.94 -4.80
C PRO A 44 12.14 -0.73 -6.28
N LEU A 45 11.77 -1.79 -7.00
CA LEU A 45 11.39 -1.69 -8.41
C LEU A 45 10.06 -0.94 -8.57
N PHE A 46 9.10 -1.21 -7.69
CA PHE A 46 7.84 -0.47 -7.67
C PHE A 46 8.02 1.00 -7.29
N ALA A 47 8.96 1.32 -6.40
CA ALA A 47 9.32 2.69 -6.07
C ALA A 47 9.86 3.45 -7.29
N GLN A 48 10.76 2.83 -8.07
CA GLN A 48 11.25 3.40 -9.33
C GLN A 48 10.11 3.63 -10.34
N GLU A 49 9.15 2.71 -10.41
CA GLU A 49 7.97 2.90 -11.28
C GLU A 49 7.14 4.10 -10.82
N LEU A 50 6.91 4.28 -9.52
CA LEU A 50 6.21 5.46 -9.00
C LEU A 50 6.97 6.77 -9.29
N GLU A 51 8.31 6.76 -9.28
CA GLU A 51 9.11 7.93 -9.66
C GLU A 51 8.88 8.32 -11.12
N ARG A 52 8.71 7.33 -12.01
CA ARG A 52 8.32 7.55 -13.41
C ARG A 52 6.96 8.24 -13.52
N PHE A 53 6.05 7.95 -12.57
CA PHE A 53 4.73 8.62 -12.44
C PHE A 53 4.79 9.95 -11.68
N GLY A 54 5.99 10.47 -11.41
CA GLY A 54 6.17 11.80 -10.83
C GLY A 54 5.96 11.84 -9.31
N PHE A 55 6.25 10.75 -8.61
CA PHE A 55 6.37 10.71 -7.15
C PHE A 55 7.82 10.90 -6.71
N ARG A 56 8.03 11.27 -5.45
CA ARG A 56 9.27 11.11 -4.72
C ARG A 56 9.13 9.90 -3.82
N THR A 57 10.13 9.04 -3.76
CA THR A 57 10.07 7.82 -2.96
C THR A 57 11.16 7.77 -1.90
N THR A 58 10.88 7.11 -0.78
CA THR A 58 11.84 6.75 0.26
C THR A 58 11.53 5.35 0.78
N ILE A 59 12.56 4.53 0.96
CA ILE A 59 12.41 3.18 1.49
C ILE A 59 13.03 3.13 2.88
N VAL A 60 12.21 2.85 3.89
CA VAL A 60 12.62 2.51 5.24
C VAL A 60 12.68 1.00 5.32
N LYS A 61 13.87 0.45 5.52
CA LYS A 61 14.08 -0.99 5.62
C LYS A 61 14.35 -1.37 7.07
N GLY A 62 13.62 -2.37 7.56
CA GLY A 62 13.82 -2.91 8.90
C GLY A 62 15.16 -3.62 9.04
N GLU A 63 15.73 -3.52 10.23
CA GLU A 63 16.90 -4.28 10.67
C GLU A 63 16.47 -5.28 11.75
N GLY A 64 17.21 -6.38 11.87
CA GLY A 64 16.89 -7.51 12.74
C GLY A 64 16.11 -8.60 12.00
N ASP A 65 15.83 -9.69 12.70
CA ASP A 65 15.12 -10.84 12.17
C ASP A 65 13.85 -11.09 13.00
N PRO A 66 12.65 -10.73 12.46
CA PRO A 66 11.38 -10.93 13.17
C PRO A 66 11.14 -12.37 13.58
N GLU A 67 11.64 -13.34 12.79
CA GLU A 67 11.44 -14.76 13.02
C GLU A 67 12.33 -15.30 14.15
N LYS A 68 13.50 -14.68 14.35
CA LYS A 68 14.42 -14.97 15.45
C LYS A 68 14.10 -14.23 16.75
N LYS A 69 12.99 -13.48 16.78
CA LYS A 69 12.55 -12.67 17.95
C LYS A 69 13.58 -11.63 18.40
N THR A 70 14.42 -11.16 17.49
CA THR A 70 15.29 -9.99 17.77
C THR A 70 14.45 -8.72 17.75
N GLU A 71 14.86 -7.73 18.56
CA GLU A 71 14.21 -6.42 18.52
C GLU A 71 14.36 -5.82 17.11
N ASN A 72 13.23 -5.48 16.49
CA ASN A 72 13.24 -4.92 15.17
C ASN A 72 13.31 -3.40 15.26
N VAL A 73 14.14 -2.82 14.42
CA VAL A 73 14.27 -1.38 14.28
C VAL A 73 13.98 -0.97 12.84
N LEU A 74 13.46 0.23 12.67
CA LEU A 74 13.15 0.86 11.38
C LEU A 74 13.96 2.16 11.24
N PRO A 75 15.28 2.08 10.96
CA PRO A 75 16.12 3.26 10.85
C PRO A 75 15.55 4.27 9.85
N GLY A 76 15.47 5.54 10.27
CA GLY A 76 14.93 6.60 9.42
C GLY A 76 13.40 6.69 9.37
N ILE A 77 12.65 5.94 10.19
CA ILE A 77 11.17 5.94 10.20
C ILE A 77 10.57 7.33 10.45
N ASN A 78 11.32 8.27 11.05
CA ASN A 78 10.88 9.66 11.23
C ASN A 78 10.52 10.38 9.92
N VAL A 79 10.98 9.87 8.77
CA VAL A 79 10.60 10.37 7.44
C VAL A 79 9.09 10.29 7.18
N LEU A 80 8.34 9.51 7.97
CA LEU A 80 6.87 9.45 7.89
C LEU A 80 6.21 10.82 8.11
N ALA A 81 6.83 11.72 8.86
CA ALA A 81 6.33 13.09 9.04
C ALA A 81 6.19 13.85 7.70
N GLU A 82 7.06 13.56 6.72
CA GLU A 82 7.06 14.17 5.40
C GLU A 82 6.26 13.38 4.35
N ALA A 83 5.79 12.18 4.68
CA ALA A 83 5.09 11.33 3.73
C ALA A 83 3.70 11.88 3.40
N ASP A 84 3.31 11.82 2.13
CA ASP A 84 1.94 12.05 1.67
C ASP A 84 1.13 10.74 1.62
N VAL A 85 1.81 9.61 1.41
CA VAL A 85 1.22 8.26 1.49
C VAL A 85 2.29 7.27 1.95
N VAL A 86 1.88 6.28 2.76
CA VAL A 86 2.78 5.21 3.22
C VAL A 86 2.31 3.86 2.69
N ILE A 87 3.27 3.07 2.20
CA ILE A 87 3.09 1.68 1.79
C ILE A 87 3.75 0.78 2.84
N PHE A 88 2.93 0.01 3.56
CA PHE A 88 3.38 -0.91 4.60
C PHE A 88 3.49 -2.35 4.09
N PHE A 89 4.65 -2.96 4.33
CA PHE A 89 4.88 -4.40 4.16
C PHE A 89 5.68 -4.96 5.35
N PRO A 90 5.26 -4.74 6.59
CA PRO A 90 5.89 -5.33 7.77
C PRO A 90 5.30 -6.69 8.12
N ARG A 91 5.99 -7.43 9.02
CA ARG A 91 5.49 -8.68 9.62
C ARG A 91 6.08 -8.88 10.99
N PHE A 92 5.23 -9.05 12.01
CA PHE A 92 5.58 -9.45 13.37
C PHE A 92 6.62 -8.57 14.08
N LEU A 93 6.63 -7.27 13.78
CA LEU A 93 7.55 -6.32 14.39
C LEU A 93 7.28 -6.12 15.90
N GLN A 94 8.32 -5.83 16.65
CA GLN A 94 8.28 -5.40 18.05
C GLN A 94 9.12 -4.13 18.19
N LEU A 95 8.55 -3.01 17.77
CA LEU A 95 9.27 -1.74 17.70
C LEU A 95 9.39 -1.08 19.09
N PRO A 96 10.53 -0.47 19.42
CA PRO A 96 10.65 0.42 20.57
C PRO A 96 9.82 1.69 20.37
N ASP A 97 9.59 2.43 21.48
CA ASP A 97 8.74 3.63 21.49
C ASP A 97 9.15 4.67 20.44
N ARG A 98 10.45 4.93 20.33
CA ARG A 98 10.99 5.92 19.39
C ARG A 98 10.68 5.63 17.91
N GLU A 99 10.39 4.38 17.57
CA GLU A 99 10.09 3.96 16.19
C GLU A 99 8.61 3.68 15.98
N TRP A 100 7.90 3.36 17.05
CA TRP A 100 6.45 3.24 17.02
C TRP A 100 5.76 4.61 16.89
N GLN A 101 6.25 5.62 17.63
CA GLN A 101 5.62 6.94 17.69
C GLN A 101 5.43 7.59 16.31
N PRO A 102 6.42 7.61 15.39
CA PRO A 102 6.22 8.10 14.04
C PRO A 102 5.11 7.40 13.26
N ILE A 103 4.92 6.09 13.48
CA ILE A 103 3.85 5.32 12.83
C ILE A 103 2.49 5.75 13.40
N GLU A 104 2.38 5.84 14.72
CA GLU A 104 1.15 6.25 15.38
C GLU A 104 0.75 7.68 14.99
N ASP A 105 1.71 8.60 14.97
CA ASP A 105 1.49 9.99 14.56
C ASP A 105 1.04 10.09 13.10
N TYR A 106 1.68 9.29 12.21
CA TYR A 106 1.27 9.20 10.82
C TYR A 106 -0.18 8.72 10.68
N LEU A 107 -0.56 7.64 11.37
CA LEU A 107 -1.93 7.12 11.34
C LEU A 107 -2.93 8.16 11.83
N LYS A 108 -2.64 8.82 12.97
CA LYS A 108 -3.48 9.85 13.56
C LYS A 108 -3.60 11.11 12.69
N SER A 109 -2.65 11.36 11.80
CA SER A 109 -2.71 12.50 10.87
C SER A 109 -3.81 12.35 9.81
N GLY A 110 -4.40 11.18 9.66
CA GLY A 110 -5.43 10.91 8.65
C GLY A 110 -4.89 10.85 7.22
N LYS A 111 -3.58 10.76 7.04
CA LYS A 111 -2.95 10.56 5.72
C LYS A 111 -3.20 9.15 5.20
N PRO A 112 -3.12 8.94 3.86
CA PRO A 112 -3.41 7.66 3.24
C PRO A 112 -2.47 6.53 3.61
N VAL A 113 -3.01 5.30 3.68
CA VAL A 113 -2.27 4.07 4.00
C VAL A 113 -2.51 3.02 2.93
N ILE A 114 -1.43 2.39 2.46
CA ILE A 114 -1.49 1.21 1.60
C ILE A 114 -0.88 0.05 2.36
N GLY A 115 -1.64 -1.04 2.52
CA GLY A 115 -1.20 -2.25 3.21
C GLY A 115 -1.09 -3.43 2.26
N LEU A 116 0.10 -4.01 2.17
CA LEU A 116 0.35 -5.17 1.33
C LEU A 116 0.55 -6.43 2.18
N ARG A 117 -0.13 -7.48 1.83
CA ARG A 117 0.02 -8.84 2.31
C ARG A 117 0.19 -8.94 3.84
N THR A 118 1.41 -9.11 4.33
CA THR A 118 1.71 -9.31 5.76
C THR A 118 1.46 -8.07 6.63
N ALA A 119 1.15 -6.92 6.04
CA ALA A 119 0.82 -5.72 6.80
C ALA A 119 -0.38 -5.90 7.74
N SER A 120 -1.32 -6.80 7.44
CA SER A 120 -2.45 -7.12 8.33
C SER A 120 -2.04 -7.75 9.67
N HIS A 121 -0.81 -8.28 9.78
CA HIS A 121 -0.18 -8.79 11.00
C HIS A 121 1.22 -8.18 11.20
N ALA A 122 1.27 -6.85 11.09
CA ALA A 122 2.49 -6.06 11.15
C ALA A 122 3.27 -6.25 12.45
N PHE A 123 2.58 -6.43 13.57
CA PHE A 123 3.17 -6.44 14.91
C PHE A 123 2.92 -7.75 15.65
N LYS A 124 3.82 -8.08 16.60
CA LYS A 124 3.71 -9.26 17.46
C LYS A 124 4.31 -8.98 18.83
N TYR A 125 3.76 -8.00 19.53
CA TYR A 125 4.12 -7.69 20.90
C TYR A 125 3.70 -8.81 21.86
N PRO A 126 4.51 -9.16 22.88
CA PRO A 126 4.18 -10.20 23.85
C PRO A 126 2.97 -9.80 24.70
N LYS A 127 2.26 -10.79 25.24
CA LYS A 127 1.17 -10.56 26.18
C LYS A 127 1.65 -9.74 27.39
N GLY A 128 0.89 -8.70 27.74
CA GLY A 128 1.24 -7.75 28.80
C GLY A 128 2.05 -6.54 28.33
N HIS A 129 2.51 -6.52 27.11
CA HIS A 129 3.13 -5.33 26.53
C HIS A 129 2.08 -4.23 26.31
N PRO A 130 2.35 -2.94 26.54
CA PRO A 130 1.38 -1.86 26.34
C PRO A 130 0.78 -1.80 24.94
N ARG A 131 1.50 -2.27 23.92
CA ARG A 131 1.06 -2.31 22.52
C ARG A 131 0.53 -3.68 22.08
N TYR A 132 0.24 -4.60 23.00
CA TYR A 132 -0.24 -5.93 22.64
C TYR A 132 -1.44 -5.90 21.70
N ASN A 133 -2.38 -4.97 21.91
CA ASN A 133 -3.57 -4.86 21.08
C ASN A 133 -3.25 -4.46 19.62
N TRP A 134 -2.12 -3.79 19.37
CA TRP A 134 -1.71 -3.42 18.03
C TRP A 134 -1.31 -4.60 17.14
N ASN A 135 -1.18 -5.79 17.71
CA ASN A 135 -1.02 -7.01 16.92
C ASN A 135 -2.20 -7.23 15.96
N ASP A 136 -3.42 -6.93 16.42
CA ASP A 136 -4.65 -6.98 15.61
C ASP A 136 -5.12 -5.60 15.16
N ASP A 137 -4.94 -4.59 16.01
CA ASP A 137 -5.48 -3.25 15.79
C ASP A 137 -4.87 -2.58 14.56
N PHE A 138 -3.61 -2.84 14.23
CA PHE A 138 -3.04 -2.26 13.02
C PHE A 138 -3.79 -2.76 11.77
N GLY A 139 -3.98 -4.05 11.64
CA GLY A 139 -4.80 -4.62 10.55
C GLY A 139 -6.23 -4.09 10.59
N ARG A 140 -6.88 -4.16 11.74
CA ARG A 140 -8.30 -3.82 11.90
C ARG A 140 -8.58 -2.34 11.74
N ARG A 141 -7.82 -1.46 12.40
CA ARG A 141 -8.08 -0.01 12.47
C ARG A 141 -7.39 0.80 11.37
N ALA A 142 -6.17 0.39 10.97
CA ALA A 142 -5.43 1.10 9.94
C ALA A 142 -5.72 0.57 8.53
N LEU A 143 -5.94 -0.75 8.37
CA LEU A 143 -6.08 -1.39 7.07
C LEU A 143 -7.49 -1.93 6.78
N GLY A 144 -8.37 -2.06 7.78
CA GLY A 144 -9.75 -2.49 7.61
C GLY A 144 -9.98 -4.00 7.79
N THR A 145 -8.95 -4.80 8.10
CA THR A 145 -9.08 -6.20 8.46
C THR A 145 -7.88 -6.68 9.28
N PRO A 146 -8.07 -7.42 10.39
CA PRO A 146 -6.98 -8.14 11.02
C PRO A 146 -6.57 -9.35 10.16
N TYR A 147 -5.39 -9.88 10.40
CA TYR A 147 -5.03 -11.21 9.91
C TYR A 147 -5.71 -12.29 10.76
N ILE A 148 -6.28 -13.31 10.12
CA ILE A 148 -6.92 -14.43 10.80
C ILE A 148 -6.19 -15.73 10.50
N VAL A 149 -6.15 -16.12 9.22
CA VAL A 149 -5.54 -17.34 8.74
C VAL A 149 -5.33 -17.25 7.22
N HIS A 150 -4.51 -18.10 6.66
CA HIS A 150 -4.36 -18.26 5.22
C HIS A 150 -4.41 -19.73 4.82
N GLN A 151 -4.84 -19.98 3.60
CA GLN A 151 -4.73 -21.31 2.98
C GLN A 151 -3.28 -21.55 2.50
N THR A 152 -2.96 -22.81 2.17
CA THR A 152 -1.80 -23.14 1.35
C THR A 152 -2.15 -23.06 -0.14
N GLY A 153 -1.14 -23.06 -1.01
CA GLY A 153 -1.36 -23.04 -2.46
C GLY A 153 -1.50 -21.66 -3.05
N THR A 154 -2.08 -21.58 -4.25
CA THR A 154 -2.27 -20.36 -5.02
C THR A 154 -3.66 -19.78 -4.84
N THR A 155 -3.86 -18.53 -5.25
CA THR A 155 -5.15 -17.85 -5.22
C THR A 155 -5.59 -17.51 -6.64
N GLN A 156 -6.76 -18.00 -7.06
CA GLN A 156 -7.44 -17.50 -8.26
C GLN A 156 -8.10 -16.17 -7.92
N VAL A 157 -7.65 -15.09 -8.56
CA VAL A 157 -8.13 -13.72 -8.31
C VAL A 157 -9.16 -13.34 -9.35
N SER A 158 -10.24 -12.69 -8.93
CA SER A 158 -11.28 -12.16 -9.82
C SER A 158 -11.66 -10.73 -9.41
N VAL A 159 -11.93 -9.88 -10.40
CA VAL A 159 -12.42 -8.51 -10.17
C VAL A 159 -13.87 -8.54 -9.73
N VAL A 160 -14.23 -7.79 -8.70
CA VAL A 160 -15.63 -7.63 -8.28
C VAL A 160 -16.37 -6.74 -9.30
N PRO A 161 -17.32 -7.27 -10.09
CA PRO A 161 -17.90 -6.53 -11.21
C PRO A 161 -18.53 -5.19 -10.82
N LYS A 162 -19.21 -5.16 -9.68
CA LYS A 162 -19.86 -3.96 -9.13
C LYS A 162 -18.91 -2.77 -8.95
N TYR A 163 -17.63 -3.04 -8.66
CA TYR A 163 -16.64 -2.00 -8.35
C TYR A 163 -15.55 -1.83 -9.42
N ARG A 164 -15.78 -2.39 -10.62
CA ARG A 164 -14.84 -2.26 -11.76
C ARG A 164 -14.59 -0.79 -12.17
N THR A 165 -15.51 0.11 -11.88
CA THR A 165 -15.38 1.55 -12.17
C THR A 165 -14.68 2.34 -11.06
N HIS A 166 -14.34 1.70 -9.93
CA HIS A 166 -13.59 2.36 -8.87
C HIS A 166 -12.25 2.88 -9.40
N PRO A 167 -11.77 4.07 -9.02
CA PRO A 167 -10.51 4.65 -9.53
C PRO A 167 -9.32 3.68 -9.49
N ILE A 168 -9.16 2.92 -8.42
CA ILE A 168 -8.09 1.91 -8.28
C ILE A 168 -8.16 0.83 -9.36
N MET A 169 -9.36 0.49 -9.84
CA MET A 169 -9.58 -0.56 -10.84
C MET A 169 -9.57 -0.02 -12.28
N ARG A 170 -9.33 1.28 -12.47
CA ARG A 170 -9.36 1.89 -13.80
C ARG A 170 -8.25 1.33 -14.69
N ASN A 171 -8.60 0.95 -15.91
CA ASN A 171 -7.70 0.38 -16.92
C ASN A 171 -6.99 -0.92 -16.48
N VAL A 172 -7.48 -1.60 -15.45
CA VAL A 172 -7.07 -2.97 -15.13
C VAL A 172 -7.55 -3.89 -16.25
N VAL A 173 -6.61 -4.53 -16.96
CA VAL A 173 -6.88 -5.23 -18.21
C VAL A 173 -7.60 -6.55 -17.97
N LYS A 174 -7.01 -7.42 -17.15
CA LYS A 174 -7.58 -8.73 -16.85
C LYS A 174 -8.61 -8.63 -15.76
N THR A 175 -9.67 -9.41 -15.90
CA THR A 175 -10.70 -9.59 -14.88
C THR A 175 -10.40 -10.77 -13.95
N GLU A 176 -9.48 -11.66 -14.36
CA GLU A 176 -9.07 -12.84 -13.61
C GLU A 176 -7.61 -13.16 -13.86
N TRP A 177 -6.91 -13.64 -12.83
CA TRP A 177 -5.53 -14.16 -12.91
C TRP A 177 -5.21 -15.05 -11.71
N VAL A 178 -4.08 -15.77 -11.78
CA VAL A 178 -3.59 -16.57 -10.65
C VAL A 178 -2.49 -15.82 -9.93
N SER A 179 -2.68 -15.59 -8.63
CA SER A 179 -1.62 -15.17 -7.70
C SER A 179 -0.90 -16.41 -7.17
N PRO A 180 0.45 -16.44 -7.16
CA PRO A 180 1.19 -17.51 -6.50
C PRO A 180 1.11 -17.43 -4.97
N GLY A 181 0.60 -16.32 -4.44
CA GLY A 181 0.34 -16.12 -3.01
C GLY A 181 -0.87 -16.88 -2.51
N THR A 182 -0.85 -17.19 -1.21
CA THR A 182 -1.93 -17.91 -0.51
C THR A 182 -3.11 -17.00 -0.24
N LEU A 183 -4.33 -17.56 -0.27
CA LEU A 183 -5.56 -16.85 0.09
C LEU A 183 -5.62 -16.60 1.60
N TYR A 184 -5.83 -15.35 2.01
CA TYR A 184 -6.08 -14.96 3.40
C TYR A 184 -7.58 -14.88 3.68
N LEU A 185 -7.97 -15.31 4.88
CA LEU A 185 -9.28 -15.01 5.42
C LEU A 185 -9.30 -13.57 5.94
N THR A 186 -10.29 -12.79 5.51
CA THR A 186 -10.48 -11.40 5.94
C THR A 186 -11.74 -11.24 6.78
N ARG A 187 -11.75 -10.21 7.63
CA ARG A 187 -12.94 -9.71 8.33
C ARG A 187 -13.00 -8.20 8.14
N LEU A 188 -13.44 -7.80 6.96
CA LEU A 188 -13.48 -6.40 6.59
C LEU A 188 -14.37 -5.59 7.54
N GLN A 189 -13.87 -4.42 7.94
CA GLN A 189 -14.64 -3.44 8.69
C GLN A 189 -15.76 -2.86 7.82
N GLY A 190 -16.81 -2.34 8.48
CA GLY A 190 -17.90 -1.68 7.78
C GLY A 190 -17.41 -0.52 6.88
N GLY A 191 -18.02 -0.40 5.71
CA GLY A 191 -17.65 0.61 4.72
C GLY A 191 -16.48 0.26 3.80
N CYS A 192 -15.84 -0.90 3.98
CA CYS A 192 -14.86 -1.41 3.01
C CYS A 192 -15.54 -1.71 1.67
N ILE A 193 -14.89 -1.30 0.58
CA ILE A 193 -15.31 -1.54 -0.80
C ILE A 193 -14.47 -2.70 -1.34
N PRO A 194 -15.03 -3.89 -1.56
CA PRO A 194 -14.29 -5.03 -2.08
C PRO A 194 -13.98 -4.84 -3.56
N LEU A 195 -12.71 -4.82 -3.94
CA LEU A 195 -12.25 -4.61 -5.32
C LEU A 195 -11.95 -5.93 -6.03
N LEU A 196 -11.34 -6.87 -5.30
CA LEU A 196 -10.98 -8.19 -5.80
C LEU A 196 -11.45 -9.27 -4.82
N THR A 197 -11.91 -10.38 -5.37
CA THR A 197 -12.11 -11.65 -4.66
C THR A 197 -10.99 -12.62 -5.03
N GLY A 198 -10.72 -13.56 -4.12
CA GLY A 198 -9.82 -14.67 -4.36
C GLY A 198 -10.50 -15.99 -4.01
N THR A 199 -10.21 -17.04 -4.77
CA THR A 199 -10.58 -18.42 -4.43
C THR A 199 -9.33 -19.28 -4.32
N GLY A 200 -9.34 -20.29 -3.44
CA GLY A 200 -8.23 -21.19 -3.23
C GLY A 200 -8.72 -22.59 -2.88
N LYS A 201 -7.90 -23.59 -3.18
CA LYS A 201 -8.20 -25.00 -2.89
C LYS A 201 -7.19 -25.63 -1.93
N GLY A 202 -6.37 -24.81 -1.27
CA GLY A 202 -5.36 -25.28 -0.33
C GLY A 202 -5.94 -25.67 1.02
N THR A 203 -5.11 -26.31 1.82
CA THR A 203 -5.42 -26.61 3.22
C THR A 203 -5.14 -25.41 4.11
N PHE A 204 -5.83 -25.32 5.25
CA PHE A 204 -5.60 -24.28 6.25
C PHE A 204 -4.34 -24.57 7.06
N ARG A 205 -3.59 -23.54 7.35
CA ARG A 205 -2.57 -23.55 8.38
C ARG A 205 -3.11 -22.78 9.58
N LEU A 206 -3.66 -23.52 10.55
CA LEU A 206 -4.16 -22.93 11.79
C LEU A 206 -2.97 -22.41 12.60
N MET A 207 -3.00 -21.13 12.97
CA MET A 207 -2.14 -20.57 14.01
C MET A 207 -2.90 -20.63 15.36
N GLU A 208 -3.33 -21.83 15.76
CA GLU A 208 -4.17 -22.08 16.92
C GLU A 208 -3.63 -21.51 18.24
N LYS A 209 -2.32 -21.40 18.38
CA LYS A 209 -1.67 -20.96 19.61
C LYS A 209 -1.81 -19.46 19.90
N GLU A 210 -2.13 -18.63 18.90
CA GLU A 210 -2.11 -17.17 19.03
C GLU A 210 -3.50 -16.55 19.12
N PHE A 211 -4.51 -17.17 18.52
CA PHE A 211 -5.86 -16.61 18.42
C PHE A 211 -6.94 -17.46 19.14
N GLY A 212 -6.53 -18.50 19.88
CA GLY A 212 -7.42 -19.47 20.48
C GLY A 212 -7.99 -20.47 19.45
N PRO A 213 -8.89 -21.37 19.84
CA PRO A 213 -9.47 -22.36 18.94
C PRO A 213 -10.35 -21.66 17.91
N ILE A 214 -9.78 -21.36 16.75
CA ILE A 214 -10.53 -20.91 15.59
C ILE A 214 -11.12 -22.17 14.96
N GLN A 215 -12.44 -22.33 15.07
CA GLN A 215 -13.16 -23.26 14.20
C GLN A 215 -13.14 -22.69 12.79
N VAL A 216 -12.15 -23.08 12.00
CA VAL A 216 -12.05 -22.70 10.60
C VAL A 216 -12.90 -23.66 9.82
N HIS A 217 -14.07 -23.20 9.40
CA HIS A 217 -14.78 -23.83 8.31
C HIS A 217 -13.98 -23.65 7.03
N GLU A 218 -14.01 -24.62 6.13
CA GLU A 218 -13.45 -24.47 4.78
C GLU A 218 -14.02 -23.21 4.15
N PHE A 219 -13.17 -22.26 3.78
CA PHE A 219 -13.58 -21.11 2.98
C PHE A 219 -12.95 -21.27 1.60
N GLU A 220 -13.76 -21.16 0.56
CA GLU A 220 -13.30 -21.27 -0.82
C GLU A 220 -13.00 -19.92 -1.42
N ALA A 221 -13.61 -18.86 -0.91
CA ALA A 221 -13.49 -17.52 -1.43
C ALA A 221 -13.42 -16.46 -0.33
N ASP A 222 -12.64 -15.41 -0.54
CA ASP A 222 -12.59 -14.23 0.32
C ASP A 222 -12.16 -12.97 -0.47
N ILE A 223 -12.24 -11.80 0.16
CA ILE A 223 -11.79 -10.54 -0.42
C ILE A 223 -10.26 -10.46 -0.33
N VAL A 224 -9.61 -10.20 -1.47
CA VAL A 224 -8.14 -10.09 -1.54
C VAL A 224 -7.63 -8.68 -1.81
N ALA A 225 -8.50 -7.74 -2.18
CA ALA A 225 -8.18 -6.31 -2.24
C ALA A 225 -9.42 -5.46 -1.97
N TRP A 226 -9.23 -4.35 -1.27
CA TRP A 226 -10.30 -3.43 -0.88
C TRP A 226 -9.83 -1.99 -0.80
N ALA A 227 -10.77 -1.05 -0.95
CA ALA A 227 -10.60 0.35 -0.62
C ALA A 227 -11.43 0.68 0.63
N TRP A 228 -10.94 1.59 1.47
CA TRP A 228 -11.59 1.96 2.71
C TRP A 228 -11.20 3.38 3.15
N LYS A 229 -11.85 3.87 4.17
CA LYS A 229 -11.47 5.06 4.92
C LYS A 229 -11.36 4.67 6.39
N ASN A 230 -10.15 4.75 6.94
CA ASN A 230 -9.89 4.33 8.31
C ASN A 230 -10.49 5.30 9.35
N GLU A 231 -10.39 4.94 10.64
CA GLU A 231 -10.99 5.71 11.73
C GLU A 231 -10.42 7.14 11.87
N TRP A 232 -9.22 7.40 11.35
CA TRP A 232 -8.59 8.72 11.34
C TRP A 232 -8.90 9.51 10.08
N GLY A 233 -9.71 8.97 9.18
CA GLY A 233 -10.12 9.63 7.94
C GLY A 233 -9.20 9.41 6.75
N GLY A 234 -8.10 8.66 6.91
CA GLY A 234 -7.16 8.35 5.83
C GLY A 234 -7.76 7.38 4.81
N LYS A 235 -7.52 7.65 3.52
CA LYS A 235 -7.83 6.69 2.46
C LYS A 235 -6.96 5.44 2.62
N VAL A 236 -7.55 4.26 2.47
CA VAL A 236 -6.86 2.98 2.61
C VAL A 236 -7.03 2.16 1.35
N PHE A 237 -5.93 1.63 0.83
CA PHE A 237 -5.94 0.47 -0.04
C PHE A 237 -5.27 -0.69 0.69
N GLY A 238 -6.01 -1.78 0.87
CA GLY A 238 -5.51 -3.01 1.48
C GLY A 238 -5.57 -4.18 0.50
N THR A 239 -4.55 -5.03 0.53
CA THR A 239 -4.55 -6.27 -0.27
C THR A 239 -3.77 -7.38 0.41
N SER A 240 -4.27 -8.61 0.33
CA SER A 240 -3.55 -9.82 0.71
C SER A 240 -2.66 -10.37 -0.42
N LEU A 241 -2.67 -9.74 -1.59
CA LEU A 241 -1.71 -9.99 -2.67
C LEU A 241 -0.37 -9.30 -2.36
N GLY A 242 0.68 -9.63 -3.12
CA GLY A 242 2.03 -9.08 -2.93
C GLY A 242 3.10 -10.16 -2.82
N ASP A 243 2.82 -11.40 -3.25
CA ASP A 243 3.88 -12.37 -3.56
C ASP A 243 4.72 -11.80 -4.74
N PRO A 244 6.03 -12.01 -4.79
CA PRO A 244 6.86 -11.51 -5.90
C PRO A 244 6.32 -11.84 -7.29
N GLY A 245 5.69 -13.00 -7.47
CA GLY A 245 5.07 -13.36 -8.72
C GLY A 245 3.82 -12.54 -9.09
N ASP A 246 3.16 -11.88 -8.14
CA ASP A 246 2.06 -10.95 -8.44
C ASP A 246 2.55 -9.74 -9.26
N PHE A 247 3.80 -9.33 -9.06
CA PHE A 247 4.41 -8.20 -9.78
C PHE A 247 4.73 -8.52 -11.26
N ALA A 248 4.56 -9.76 -11.69
CA ALA A 248 4.59 -10.15 -13.10
C ALA A 248 3.26 -9.89 -13.83
N GLU A 249 2.17 -9.63 -13.08
CA GLU A 249 0.85 -9.37 -13.62
C GLU A 249 0.58 -7.87 -13.71
N GLU A 250 0.42 -7.35 -14.95
CA GLU A 250 0.20 -5.92 -15.17
C GLU A 250 -1.07 -5.43 -14.47
N SER A 251 -2.11 -6.22 -14.40
CA SER A 251 -3.35 -5.85 -13.70
C SER A 251 -3.10 -5.55 -12.23
N PHE A 252 -2.20 -6.30 -11.57
CA PHE A 252 -1.82 -6.06 -10.20
C PHE A 252 -0.95 -4.81 -10.05
N THR A 253 0.11 -4.65 -10.87
CA THR A 253 1.00 -3.48 -10.78
C THR A 253 0.27 -2.19 -11.14
N ARG A 254 -0.63 -2.22 -12.14
CA ARG A 254 -1.51 -1.09 -12.49
C ARG A 254 -2.43 -0.71 -11.35
N MET A 255 -3.06 -1.68 -10.70
CA MET A 255 -3.89 -1.44 -9.52
C MET A 255 -3.08 -0.79 -8.38
N LEU A 256 -1.84 -1.21 -8.16
CA LEU A 256 -0.95 -0.60 -7.17
C LEU A 256 -0.62 0.86 -7.52
N VAL A 257 -0.24 1.17 -8.77
CA VAL A 257 0.01 2.56 -9.21
C VAL A 257 -1.26 3.40 -9.05
N ASN A 258 -2.40 2.88 -9.50
CA ASN A 258 -3.69 3.55 -9.34
C ASN A 258 -4.02 3.82 -7.88
N SER A 259 -3.72 2.88 -6.97
CA SER A 259 -4.01 3.04 -5.54
C SER A 259 -3.20 4.19 -4.92
N VAL A 260 -1.94 4.35 -5.32
CA VAL A 260 -1.10 5.47 -4.88
C VAL A 260 -1.60 6.80 -5.46
N CYS A 261 -1.92 6.85 -6.76
CA CYS A 261 -2.49 8.04 -7.39
C CYS A 261 -3.82 8.45 -6.74
N TRP A 262 -4.72 7.47 -6.53
CA TRP A 262 -6.01 7.69 -5.86
C TRP A 262 -5.83 8.19 -4.41
N ALA A 263 -4.85 7.65 -3.70
CA ALA A 263 -4.58 8.03 -2.31
C ALA A 263 -4.29 9.52 -2.17
N VAL A 264 -3.53 10.10 -3.07
CA VAL A 264 -3.09 11.51 -3.04
C VAL A 264 -3.82 12.41 -4.06
N ASP A 265 -4.94 11.95 -4.60
CA ASP A 265 -5.76 12.67 -5.58
C ASP A 265 -4.99 13.11 -6.85
N LYS A 266 -3.98 12.32 -7.25
CA LYS A 266 -3.21 12.52 -8.48
C LYS A 266 -3.94 11.89 -9.68
N PRO A 267 -3.83 12.46 -10.91
CA PRO A 267 -4.37 11.81 -12.10
C PRO A 267 -3.89 10.38 -12.27
N LEU A 268 -4.81 9.50 -12.65
CA LEU A 268 -4.52 8.08 -12.90
C LEU A 268 -3.83 7.91 -14.25
N PRO A 269 -2.96 6.88 -14.42
CA PRO A 269 -2.38 6.53 -15.71
C PRO A 269 -3.43 6.30 -16.78
N GLY A 270 -3.14 6.76 -18.00
CA GLY A 270 -3.99 6.53 -19.17
C GLY A 270 -4.08 5.05 -19.55
N PRO A 271 -5.04 4.68 -20.42
CA PRO A 271 -5.21 3.29 -20.88
C PRO A 271 -3.98 2.78 -21.67
N ASP A 272 -3.35 3.66 -22.45
CA ASP A 272 -2.18 3.33 -23.28
C ASP A 272 -0.85 3.46 -22.55
N GLU A 273 -0.88 3.93 -21.32
CA GLU A 273 0.34 4.10 -20.51
C GLU A 273 0.77 2.75 -19.95
N LYS A 274 1.95 2.28 -20.38
CA LYS A 274 2.50 1.01 -19.94
C LYS A 274 2.91 1.08 -18.47
N ILE A 275 2.53 0.07 -17.71
CA ILE A 275 2.96 -0.14 -16.33
C ILE A 275 4.01 -1.26 -16.33
N ALA A 276 5.11 -1.03 -15.62
CA ALA A 276 6.18 -2.03 -15.53
C ALA A 276 5.72 -3.27 -14.75
N THR A 277 6.26 -4.42 -15.16
CA THR A 277 6.10 -5.72 -14.50
C THR A 277 7.45 -6.39 -14.35
N TRP A 278 7.59 -7.29 -13.36
CA TRP A 278 8.86 -7.94 -13.05
C TRP A 278 8.66 -9.42 -12.78
N GLN A 279 9.47 -10.26 -13.45
CA GLN A 279 9.49 -11.72 -13.23
C GLN A 279 10.43 -12.04 -12.05
N LEU A 280 9.88 -12.04 -10.85
CA LEU A 280 10.63 -12.25 -9.62
C LEU A 280 10.19 -13.53 -8.92
N LYS A 281 11.11 -14.12 -8.16
CA LYS A 281 10.87 -15.30 -7.33
C LYS A 281 11.21 -14.97 -5.88
N ARG A 282 10.55 -15.64 -4.97
CA ARG A 282 10.85 -15.52 -3.53
C ARG A 282 12.25 -16.02 -3.23
N THR A 283 12.93 -15.33 -2.32
CA THR A 283 14.25 -15.68 -1.78
C THR A 283 14.17 -16.33 -0.39
N ASP A 284 13.03 -16.23 0.26
CA ASP A 284 12.78 -16.70 1.63
C ASP A 284 12.14 -18.11 1.71
N LYS A 285 12.26 -18.90 0.65
CA LYS A 285 11.79 -20.30 0.58
C LYS A 285 12.94 -21.28 0.61
#